data_db69af014c65e9eb3d0c090d680e7450
#
_entry.id   db69af014c65e9eb3d0c090d680e7450
#
_cell.length_a   1.000
_cell.length_b   1.000
_cell.length_c   1.000
_cell.angle_alpha   90.00
_cell.angle_beta   90.00
_cell.angle_gamma   90.00
#
_symmetry.space_group_name_H-M   'P 1'
#
loop_
_entity.id
_entity.type
_entity.pdbx_description
1 polymer ?
#
loop_
_entity_poly.entity_id
_entity_poly.type
_entity_poly.pdbx_seq_one_letter_code
_entity_poly.pdbx_strand_id
1 'polypeptide(L)'
;MTDLPITDAVLREACAAFAFRGTVCDVKPCGNGHINHTFIITTDENGMRRRYILQVLNTDIFRDPDGVMENIVRVTEHIRAGLLAAGGDAERGCLHVVRSSDSTATGIAAYRYVDRDGRFWRAYDFVEHTVCRLTMDSPDTFRMVGWAFGNFQHQLSDFDASCLHESIPDFHNTKKRYAAFLDTLARDPVGRAASAAEEIAFLTARQERGSRIVDDLAAGRLPLRVTHNDTKLSNILL
;
A
#
# COMPACT_ATOMS: atom_id res chain seq x y z
N MET A 1 -4.12 6.05 16.13
CA MET A 1 -3.73 7.34 15.45
C MET A 1 -4.01 8.47 16.42
N THR A 2 -3.05 9.36 16.67
CA THR A 2 -3.30 10.53 17.51
C THR A 2 -4.41 11.37 16.89
N ASP A 3 -5.51 11.61 17.61
CA ASP A 3 -6.65 12.45 17.18
C ASP A 3 -6.30 13.94 17.03
N LEU A 4 -5.01 14.27 17.11
CA LEU A 4 -4.54 15.65 16.99
C LEU A 4 -4.65 16.12 15.53
N PRO A 5 -5.21 17.31 15.28
CA PRO A 5 -5.39 17.84 13.94
C PRO A 5 -4.04 18.06 13.25
N ILE A 6 -4.00 17.75 11.96
CA ILE A 6 -2.85 18.08 11.10
C ILE A 6 -2.97 19.56 10.73
N THR A 7 -2.22 20.41 11.43
CA THR A 7 -2.21 21.85 11.20
C THR A 7 -1.25 22.23 10.06
N ASP A 8 -1.38 23.46 9.54
CA ASP A 8 -0.43 24.00 8.55
C ASP A 8 1.02 24.00 9.04
N ALA A 9 1.24 24.17 10.35
CA ALA A 9 2.57 24.10 10.94
C ALA A 9 3.16 22.69 10.84
N VAL A 10 2.37 21.66 11.16
CA VAL A 10 2.75 20.25 11.04
C VAL A 10 3.02 19.90 9.58
N LEU A 11 2.18 20.36 8.64
CA LEU A 11 2.40 20.12 7.21
C LEU A 11 3.68 20.76 6.70
N ARG A 12 3.98 22.00 7.10
CA ARG A 12 5.24 22.66 6.74
C ARG A 12 6.46 21.91 7.28
N GLU A 13 6.41 21.45 8.53
CA GLU A 13 7.46 20.66 9.16
C GLU A 13 7.67 19.33 8.41
N ALA A 14 6.58 18.61 8.12
CA ALA A 14 6.62 17.38 7.36
C ALA A 14 7.15 17.58 5.92
N CYS A 15 6.74 18.66 5.23
CA CYS A 15 7.27 18.98 3.92
C CYS A 15 8.78 19.27 3.94
N ALA A 16 9.28 19.96 4.98
CA ALA A 16 10.71 20.27 5.12
C ALA A 16 11.56 19.04 5.43
N ALA A 17 10.94 17.98 5.96
CA ALA A 17 11.62 16.74 6.31
C ALA A 17 11.92 15.83 5.09
N PHE A 18 11.41 16.15 3.90
CA PHE A 18 11.67 15.36 2.69
C PHE A 18 12.43 16.17 1.65
N ALA A 19 13.28 15.48 0.86
CA ALA A 19 14.14 16.06 -0.16
C ALA A 19 13.35 16.40 -1.45
N PHE A 20 12.26 17.17 -1.33
CA PHE A 20 11.53 17.68 -2.49
C PHE A 20 12.40 18.64 -3.29
N ARG A 21 12.37 18.52 -4.62
CA ARG A 21 13.06 19.48 -5.50
C ARG A 21 12.24 20.76 -5.61
N GLY A 22 12.90 21.92 -5.45
CA GLY A 22 12.27 23.23 -5.50
C GLY A 22 11.64 23.66 -4.18
N THR A 23 10.92 24.78 -4.21
CA THR A 23 10.24 25.36 -3.04
C THR A 23 8.78 24.95 -3.00
N VAL A 24 8.28 24.48 -1.87
CA VAL A 24 6.87 24.15 -1.70
C VAL A 24 6.01 25.41 -1.88
N CYS A 25 5.10 25.41 -2.83
CA CYS A 25 4.22 26.52 -3.16
C CYS A 25 2.73 26.20 -2.95
N ASP A 26 2.34 24.91 -2.86
CA ASP A 26 0.95 24.52 -2.61
C ASP A 26 0.88 23.16 -1.91
N VAL A 27 -0.09 23.00 -1.00
CA VAL A 27 -0.38 21.74 -0.28
C VAL A 27 -1.88 21.54 -0.26
N LYS A 28 -2.35 20.43 -0.81
CA LYS A 28 -3.78 20.11 -0.90
C LYS A 28 -4.06 18.70 -0.38
N PRO A 29 -5.14 18.51 0.40
CA PRO A 29 -5.62 17.16 0.70
C PRO A 29 -5.90 16.39 -0.60
N CYS A 30 -5.58 15.10 -0.61
CA CYS A 30 -5.80 14.22 -1.76
C CYS A 30 -6.60 12.98 -1.37
N GLY A 31 -7.70 12.77 -2.09
CA GLY A 31 -8.50 11.56 -2.01
C GLY A 31 -9.37 11.44 -0.75
N ASN A 32 -10.23 10.42 -0.77
CA ASN A 32 -11.11 10.03 0.33
C ASN A 32 -10.58 8.77 1.04
N GLY A 33 -9.25 8.64 1.14
CA GLY A 33 -8.63 7.49 1.78
C GLY A 33 -9.04 7.40 3.25
N HIS A 34 -9.70 6.29 3.62
CA HIS A 34 -10.17 6.07 5.00
C HIS A 34 -9.06 5.58 5.94
N ILE A 35 -7.90 5.21 5.40
CA ILE A 35 -6.80 4.61 6.17
C ILE A 35 -5.72 5.64 6.46
N ASN A 36 -5.19 6.30 5.42
CA ASN A 36 -4.08 7.23 5.53
C ASN A 36 -4.52 8.66 5.17
N HIS A 37 -3.96 9.66 5.85
CA HIS A 37 -4.12 11.05 5.39
C HIS A 37 -3.11 11.35 4.29
N THR A 38 -3.62 11.78 3.14
CA THR A 38 -2.81 12.00 1.93
C THR A 38 -2.91 13.44 1.46
N PHE A 39 -1.78 13.99 1.04
CA PHE A 39 -1.67 15.35 0.53
C PHE A 39 -0.91 15.36 -0.79
N ILE A 40 -1.32 16.22 -1.73
CA ILE A 40 -0.52 16.58 -2.89
C ILE A 40 0.30 17.81 -2.52
N ILE A 41 1.61 17.69 -2.66
CA ILE A 41 2.57 18.77 -2.49
C ILE A 41 2.96 19.27 -3.87
N THR A 42 2.86 20.56 -4.12
CA THR A 42 3.37 21.18 -5.34
C THR A 42 4.59 22.03 -4.99
N THR A 43 5.67 21.83 -5.73
CA THR A 43 6.88 22.65 -5.62
C THR A 43 7.12 23.44 -6.91
N ASP A 44 7.86 24.52 -6.80
CA ASP A 44 8.39 25.32 -7.92
C ASP A 44 9.92 25.32 -7.88
N GLU A 45 10.52 24.87 -8.98
CA GLU A 45 11.97 24.90 -9.19
C GLU A 45 12.24 25.72 -10.45
N ASN A 46 12.52 27.04 -10.30
CA ASN A 46 12.78 27.96 -11.40
C ASN A 46 11.66 28.02 -12.46
N GLY A 47 10.39 28.03 -12.02
CA GLY A 47 9.22 28.05 -12.90
C GLY A 47 8.77 26.66 -13.36
N MET A 48 9.50 25.62 -13.02
CA MET A 48 9.11 24.23 -13.28
C MET A 48 8.38 23.66 -12.08
N ARG A 49 7.11 23.34 -12.25
CA ARG A 49 6.30 22.74 -11.19
C ARG A 49 6.48 21.23 -11.17
N ARG A 50 6.63 20.69 -9.93
CA ARG A 50 6.65 19.26 -9.65
C ARG A 50 5.60 18.95 -8.59
N ARG A 51 5.07 17.74 -8.61
CA ARG A 51 4.14 17.26 -7.60
C ARG A 51 4.68 16.03 -6.87
N TYR A 52 4.28 15.91 -5.61
CA TYR A 52 4.60 14.79 -4.74
C TYR A 52 3.37 14.38 -3.95
N ILE A 53 3.37 13.16 -3.48
CA ILE A 53 2.41 12.66 -2.49
C ILE A 53 3.11 12.64 -1.14
N LEU A 54 2.51 13.31 -0.15
CA LEU A 54 2.91 13.24 1.25
C LEU A 54 1.80 12.53 2.04
N GLN A 55 2.18 11.55 2.86
CA GLN A 55 1.20 10.68 3.53
C GLN A 55 1.54 10.47 5.00
N VAL A 56 0.51 10.57 5.87
CA VAL A 56 0.59 10.03 7.24
C VAL A 56 0.11 8.59 7.20
N LEU A 57 0.97 7.68 7.61
CA LEU A 57 0.66 6.27 7.73
C LEU A 57 -0.18 6.01 8.99
N ASN A 58 -1.25 5.24 8.86
CA ASN A 58 -2.07 4.83 10.00
C ASN A 58 -1.38 3.71 10.79
N THR A 59 -0.72 4.06 11.89
CA THR A 59 0.04 3.13 12.73
C THR A 59 -0.82 2.24 13.62
N ASP A 60 -2.14 2.48 13.75
CA ASP A 60 -3.05 1.55 14.43
C ASP A 60 -3.30 0.30 13.55
N ILE A 61 -3.28 0.49 12.23
CA ILE A 61 -3.42 -0.60 11.25
C ILE A 61 -2.04 -1.20 10.93
N PHE A 62 -1.07 -0.36 10.58
CA PHE A 62 0.29 -0.75 10.25
C PHE A 62 1.19 -0.60 11.48
N ARG A 63 1.17 -1.62 12.33
CA ARG A 63 1.85 -1.58 13.64
C ARG A 63 3.37 -1.60 13.56
N ASP A 64 3.92 -2.03 12.43
CA ASP A 64 5.33 -1.94 12.09
C ASP A 64 5.51 -1.02 10.87
N PRO A 65 5.47 0.30 11.05
CA PRO A 65 5.58 1.25 9.95
C PRO A 65 6.96 1.25 9.28
N ASP A 66 8.03 0.93 10.01
CA ASP A 66 9.36 0.79 9.45
C ASP A 66 9.44 -0.44 8.54
N GLY A 67 8.90 -1.58 8.95
CA GLY A 67 8.81 -2.79 8.12
C GLY A 67 7.95 -2.56 6.86
N VAL A 68 6.86 -1.80 6.96
CA VAL A 68 6.07 -1.39 5.77
C VAL A 68 6.92 -0.59 4.80
N MET A 69 7.69 0.37 5.27
CA MET A 69 8.56 1.18 4.41
C MET A 69 9.71 0.36 3.82
N GLU A 70 10.28 -0.56 4.58
CA GLU A 70 11.30 -1.48 4.09
C GLU A 70 10.78 -2.34 2.93
N ASN A 71 9.57 -2.88 3.06
CA ASN A 71 8.91 -3.62 1.98
C ASN A 71 8.75 -2.75 0.72
N ILE A 72 8.26 -1.52 0.88
CA ILE A 72 8.03 -0.62 -0.24
C ILE A 72 9.35 -0.30 -0.95
N VAL A 73 10.38 0.07 -0.21
CA VAL A 73 11.69 0.41 -0.77
C VAL A 73 12.30 -0.79 -1.49
N ARG A 74 12.35 -1.98 -0.86
CA ARG A 74 12.89 -3.19 -1.47
C ARG A 74 12.17 -3.58 -2.77
N VAL A 75 10.84 -3.57 -2.74
CA VAL A 75 10.02 -3.94 -3.91
C VAL A 75 10.18 -2.93 -5.04
N THR A 76 10.12 -1.63 -4.74
CA THR A 76 10.23 -0.60 -5.79
C THR A 76 11.64 -0.49 -6.36
N GLU A 77 12.68 -0.67 -5.56
CA GLU A 77 14.07 -0.70 -6.04
C GLU A 77 14.35 -1.91 -6.93
N HIS A 78 13.80 -3.10 -6.59
CA HIS A 78 13.92 -4.29 -7.43
C HIS A 78 13.24 -4.09 -8.79
N ILE A 79 11.99 -3.61 -8.80
CA ILE A 79 11.26 -3.31 -10.04
C ILE A 79 12.03 -2.27 -10.87
N ARG A 80 12.52 -1.21 -10.25
CA ARG A 80 13.30 -0.16 -10.91
C ARG A 80 14.57 -0.71 -11.56
N ALA A 81 15.32 -1.53 -10.85
CA ALA A 81 16.53 -2.16 -11.36
C ALA A 81 16.23 -3.07 -12.58
N GLY A 82 15.15 -3.87 -12.51
CA GLY A 82 14.70 -4.71 -13.63
C GLY A 82 14.29 -3.89 -14.85
N LEU A 83 13.54 -2.79 -14.66
CA LEU A 83 13.14 -1.89 -15.74
C LEU A 83 14.35 -1.26 -16.41
N LEU A 84 15.32 -0.74 -15.65
CA LEU A 84 16.55 -0.16 -16.19
C LEU A 84 17.38 -1.18 -16.96
N ALA A 85 17.51 -2.40 -16.44
CA ALA A 85 18.25 -3.47 -17.12
C ALA A 85 17.58 -3.89 -18.45
N ALA A 86 16.25 -3.80 -18.53
CA ALA A 86 15.49 -4.07 -19.74
C ALA A 86 15.40 -2.87 -20.72
N GLY A 87 16.01 -1.72 -20.39
CA GLY A 87 15.89 -0.50 -21.17
C GLY A 87 14.49 0.15 -21.13
N GLY A 88 13.69 -0.18 -20.11
CA GLY A 88 12.35 0.34 -19.91
C GLY A 88 12.33 1.69 -19.18
N ASP A 89 11.12 2.29 -19.09
CA ASP A 89 10.89 3.55 -18.39
C ASP A 89 10.76 3.31 -16.88
N ALA A 90 11.86 3.47 -16.15
CA ALA A 90 11.90 3.33 -14.70
C ALA A 90 11.29 4.53 -13.96
N GLU A 91 11.12 5.70 -14.63
CA GLU A 91 10.53 6.88 -14.00
C GLU A 91 9.00 6.77 -13.90
N ARG A 92 8.37 6.07 -14.85
CA ARG A 92 6.91 5.84 -14.85
C ARG A 92 6.51 4.41 -14.49
N GLY A 93 7.43 3.45 -14.62
CA GLY A 93 7.12 2.03 -14.46
C GLY A 93 7.10 1.54 -13.03
N CYS A 94 7.57 2.33 -12.05
CA CYS A 94 7.49 2.01 -10.63
C CYS A 94 7.30 3.26 -9.77
N LEU A 95 6.87 3.03 -8.53
CA LEU A 95 6.72 4.10 -7.54
C LEU A 95 8.11 4.53 -7.03
N HIS A 96 8.32 5.85 -6.93
CA HIS A 96 9.53 6.44 -6.38
C HIS A 96 9.29 6.95 -4.96
N VAL A 97 10.05 6.44 -4.00
CA VAL A 97 10.00 6.90 -2.62
C VAL A 97 10.96 8.08 -2.46
N VAL A 98 10.44 9.21 -1.98
CA VAL A 98 11.24 10.40 -1.72
C VAL A 98 12.02 10.22 -0.43
N ARG A 99 13.32 10.53 -0.47
CA ARG A 99 14.18 10.44 0.71
C ARG A 99 13.94 11.59 1.68
N SER A 100 14.32 11.37 2.94
CA SER A 100 14.44 12.43 3.94
C SER A 100 15.43 13.50 3.49
N SER A 101 15.19 14.74 3.89
CA SER A 101 16.13 15.87 3.72
C SER A 101 17.35 15.75 4.66
N ASP A 102 17.28 14.92 5.69
CA ASP A 102 18.42 14.60 6.56
C ASP A 102 19.41 13.70 5.81
N SER A 103 20.49 14.30 5.33
CA SER A 103 21.54 13.59 4.59
C SER A 103 22.33 12.57 5.45
N THR A 104 22.20 12.63 6.76
CA THR A 104 22.84 11.68 7.70
C THR A 104 21.99 10.43 7.95
N ALA A 105 20.70 10.50 7.61
CA ALA A 105 19.80 9.37 7.76
C ALA A 105 20.20 8.21 6.83
N THR A 106 20.27 7.02 7.38
CA THR A 106 20.67 5.79 6.67
C THR A 106 19.59 4.71 6.81
N GLY A 107 19.65 3.68 5.97
CA GLY A 107 18.67 2.60 5.98
C GLY A 107 17.26 3.14 5.77
N ILE A 108 16.28 2.59 6.48
CA ILE A 108 14.88 2.96 6.32
C ILE A 108 14.58 4.38 6.87
N ALA A 109 15.34 4.87 7.82
CA ALA A 109 15.21 6.23 8.35
C ALA A 109 15.39 7.30 7.25
N ALA A 110 16.10 6.97 6.16
CA ALA A 110 16.27 7.85 5.01
C ALA A 110 15.01 7.99 4.15
N TYR A 111 13.92 7.30 4.44
CA TYR A 111 12.67 7.30 3.65
C TYR A 111 11.43 7.63 4.46
N ARG A 112 11.60 8.12 5.68
CA ARG A 112 10.50 8.49 6.57
C ARG A 112 10.82 9.71 7.41
N TYR A 113 9.77 10.26 8.01
CA TYR A 113 9.85 11.27 9.06
C TYR A 113 8.85 10.94 10.16
N VAL A 114 9.24 11.10 11.41
CA VAL A 114 8.34 10.99 12.57
C VAL A 114 8.27 12.36 13.23
N ASP A 115 7.08 12.95 13.26
CA ASP A 115 6.90 14.27 13.87
C ASP A 115 6.84 14.19 15.40
N ARG A 116 6.78 15.37 16.06
CA ARG A 116 6.75 15.49 17.52
C ARG A 116 5.54 14.81 18.19
N ASP A 117 4.47 14.60 17.43
CA ASP A 117 3.24 13.94 17.91
C ASP A 117 3.27 12.42 17.63
N GLY A 118 4.38 11.92 17.10
CA GLY A 118 4.60 10.50 16.78
C GLY A 118 3.92 10.05 15.49
N ARG A 119 3.46 10.96 14.62
CA ARG A 119 2.90 10.58 13.32
C ARG A 119 4.03 10.18 12.38
N PHE A 120 3.81 9.07 11.70
CA PHE A 120 4.75 8.52 10.73
C PHE A 120 4.43 9.04 9.33
N TRP A 121 5.37 9.77 8.73
CA TRP A 121 5.24 10.39 7.41
C TRP A 121 6.12 9.69 6.39
N ARG A 122 5.59 9.61 5.16
CA ARG A 122 6.31 9.12 3.98
C ARG A 122 5.95 9.97 2.77
N ALA A 123 6.81 9.98 1.74
CA ALA A 123 6.54 10.73 0.53
C ALA A 123 6.92 9.94 -0.72
N TYR A 124 6.23 10.24 -1.83
CA TYR A 124 6.41 9.64 -3.14
C TYR A 124 6.40 10.71 -4.22
N ASP A 125 7.08 10.46 -5.33
CA ASP A 125 6.86 11.23 -6.53
C ASP A 125 5.41 11.06 -7.01
N PHE A 126 4.80 12.14 -7.48
CA PHE A 126 3.47 12.07 -8.08
C PHE A 126 3.57 11.53 -9.49
N VAL A 127 2.78 10.52 -9.83
CA VAL A 127 2.74 9.96 -11.18
C VAL A 127 1.82 10.80 -12.05
N GLU A 128 2.40 11.61 -12.94
CA GLU A 128 1.67 12.53 -13.81
C GLU A 128 0.92 11.81 -14.93
N HIS A 129 -0.12 12.44 -15.44
CA HIS A 129 -0.92 11.95 -16.59
C HIS A 129 -1.52 10.57 -16.37
N THR A 130 -1.99 10.32 -15.15
CA THR A 130 -2.68 9.09 -14.79
C THR A 130 -4.10 9.36 -14.31
N VAL A 131 -4.96 8.35 -14.42
CA VAL A 131 -6.34 8.37 -13.95
C VAL A 131 -6.59 7.21 -13.00
N CYS A 132 -7.11 7.50 -11.82
CA CYS A 132 -7.64 6.50 -10.91
C CYS A 132 -9.15 6.34 -11.17
N ARG A 133 -9.60 5.12 -11.48
CA ARG A 133 -11.01 4.82 -11.73
C ARG A 133 -11.63 4.09 -10.54
N LEU A 134 -12.88 4.43 -10.21
CA LEU A 134 -13.62 3.78 -9.13
C LEU A 134 -14.57 2.69 -9.64
N THR A 135 -14.97 2.79 -10.91
CA THR A 135 -15.90 1.86 -11.56
C THR A 135 -15.30 1.33 -12.86
N MET A 136 -15.68 0.09 -13.19
CA MET A 136 -15.32 -0.54 -14.44
C MET A 136 -16.26 -0.04 -15.53
N ASP A 137 -15.73 0.64 -16.53
CA ASP A 137 -16.52 1.28 -17.60
C ASP A 137 -16.44 0.53 -18.95
N SER A 138 -15.48 -0.36 -19.10
CA SER A 138 -15.32 -1.13 -20.33
C SER A 138 -14.54 -2.43 -20.13
N PRO A 139 -14.68 -3.42 -21.03
CA PRO A 139 -13.83 -4.61 -21.06
C PRO A 139 -12.34 -4.29 -21.21
N ASP A 140 -11.99 -3.20 -21.89
CA ASP A 140 -10.60 -2.77 -22.08
C ASP A 140 -9.99 -2.27 -20.77
N THR A 141 -10.73 -1.49 -19.98
CA THR A 141 -10.33 -1.10 -18.62
C THR A 141 -10.06 -2.34 -17.76
N PHE A 142 -10.94 -3.35 -17.83
CA PHE A 142 -10.74 -4.60 -17.10
C PHE A 142 -9.47 -5.34 -17.53
N ARG A 143 -9.20 -5.39 -18.84
CA ARG A 143 -7.98 -6.00 -19.39
C ARG A 143 -6.72 -5.26 -18.91
N MET A 144 -6.73 -3.92 -18.91
CA MET A 144 -5.61 -3.12 -18.41
C MET A 144 -5.34 -3.38 -16.93
N VAL A 145 -6.39 -3.49 -16.11
CA VAL A 145 -6.28 -3.83 -14.68
C VAL A 145 -5.64 -5.22 -14.49
N GLY A 146 -6.12 -6.22 -15.23
CA GLY A 146 -5.54 -7.57 -15.20
C GLY A 146 -4.09 -7.59 -15.63
N TRP A 147 -3.75 -6.83 -16.68
CA TRP A 147 -2.37 -6.69 -17.15
C TRP A 147 -1.48 -6.01 -16.09
N ALA A 148 -1.92 -4.95 -15.47
CA ALA A 148 -1.14 -4.21 -14.47
C ALA A 148 -0.76 -5.09 -13.28
N PHE A 149 -1.73 -5.83 -12.70
CA PHE A 149 -1.44 -6.75 -11.60
C PHE A 149 -0.60 -7.95 -12.05
N GLY A 150 -0.85 -8.49 -13.24
CA GLY A 150 -0.06 -9.58 -13.81
C GLY A 150 1.39 -9.15 -14.07
N ASN A 151 1.59 -7.95 -14.60
CA ASN A 151 2.91 -7.34 -14.81
C ASN A 151 3.66 -7.10 -13.48
N PHE A 152 2.98 -6.59 -12.47
CA PHE A 152 3.55 -6.44 -11.12
C PHE A 152 4.06 -7.77 -10.57
N GLN A 153 3.27 -8.85 -10.69
CA GLN A 153 3.69 -10.19 -10.25
C GLN A 153 4.86 -10.74 -11.10
N HIS A 154 4.86 -10.46 -12.42
CA HIS A 154 5.95 -10.87 -13.31
C HIS A 154 7.26 -10.16 -12.94
N GLN A 155 7.23 -8.83 -12.72
CA GLN A 155 8.39 -8.05 -12.30
C GLN A 155 9.01 -8.51 -10.97
N LEU A 156 8.22 -9.20 -10.13
CA LEU A 156 8.65 -9.72 -8.82
C LEU A 156 8.78 -11.25 -8.81
N SER A 157 8.82 -11.88 -9.97
CA SER A 157 8.85 -13.36 -10.05
C SER A 157 10.13 -13.98 -9.49
N ASP A 158 11.24 -13.27 -9.52
CA ASP A 158 12.57 -13.63 -9.00
C ASP A 158 12.91 -12.93 -7.66
N PHE A 159 11.99 -12.12 -7.12
CA PHE A 159 12.20 -11.44 -5.83
C PHE A 159 12.09 -12.43 -4.67
N ASP A 160 13.05 -12.37 -3.74
CA ASP A 160 12.98 -13.14 -2.49
C ASP A 160 11.93 -12.57 -1.53
N ALA A 161 10.71 -13.13 -1.59
CA ALA A 161 9.61 -12.70 -0.75
C ALA A 161 9.84 -12.98 0.76
N SER A 162 10.80 -13.83 1.13
CA SER A 162 11.10 -14.14 2.54
C SER A 162 11.72 -12.98 3.31
N CYS A 163 12.27 -11.99 2.60
CA CYS A 163 12.85 -10.79 3.21
C CYS A 163 11.81 -9.70 3.55
N LEU A 164 10.53 -9.89 3.20
CA LEU A 164 9.47 -8.92 3.48
C LEU A 164 8.82 -9.15 4.85
N HIS A 165 8.43 -8.05 5.46
CA HIS A 165 7.65 -8.02 6.70
C HIS A 165 6.16 -8.23 6.40
N GLU A 166 5.46 -8.96 7.25
CA GLU A 166 4.01 -9.08 7.16
C GLU A 166 3.35 -7.79 7.69
N SER A 167 2.93 -6.92 6.79
CA SER A 167 2.44 -5.56 7.12
C SER A 167 1.19 -5.56 8.00
N ILE A 168 0.29 -6.52 7.81
CA ILE A 168 -0.89 -6.77 8.64
C ILE A 168 -0.93 -8.28 8.90
N PRO A 169 -0.54 -8.74 10.10
CA PRO A 169 -0.45 -10.16 10.41
C PRO A 169 -1.75 -10.92 10.11
N ASP A 170 -1.62 -12.06 9.42
CA ASP A 170 -2.72 -12.95 9.07
C ASP A 170 -3.84 -12.31 8.22
N PHE A 171 -3.58 -11.18 7.55
CA PHE A 171 -4.62 -10.42 6.83
C PHE A 171 -5.41 -11.27 5.83
N HIS A 172 -4.76 -12.17 5.09
CA HIS A 172 -5.37 -13.10 4.16
C HIS A 172 -5.32 -14.57 4.61
N ASN A 173 -5.09 -14.84 5.91
CA ASN A 173 -5.13 -16.19 6.43
C ASN A 173 -6.57 -16.70 6.55
N THR A 174 -7.05 -17.35 5.49
CA THR A 174 -8.44 -17.84 5.40
C THR A 174 -8.77 -18.85 6.49
N LYS A 175 -7.83 -19.67 6.97
CA LYS A 175 -8.07 -20.60 8.08
C LYS A 175 -8.39 -19.87 9.38
N LYS A 176 -7.58 -18.86 9.73
CA LYS A 176 -7.82 -18.03 10.91
C LYS A 176 -9.11 -17.22 10.80
N ARG A 177 -9.42 -16.73 9.59
CA ARG A 177 -10.70 -16.04 9.33
C ARG A 177 -11.90 -16.96 9.49
N TYR A 178 -11.82 -18.20 9.01
CA TYR A 178 -12.88 -19.19 9.23
C TYR A 178 -13.03 -19.55 10.72
N ALA A 179 -11.94 -19.74 11.45
CA ALA A 179 -12.00 -19.99 12.89
C ALA A 179 -12.70 -18.83 13.64
N ALA A 180 -12.33 -17.58 13.34
CA ALA A 180 -12.97 -16.40 13.92
C ALA A 180 -14.45 -16.27 13.53
N PHE A 181 -14.80 -16.61 12.28
CA PHE A 181 -16.18 -16.62 11.81
C PHE A 181 -17.03 -17.66 12.59
N LEU A 182 -16.55 -18.89 12.74
CA LEU A 182 -17.26 -19.94 13.48
C LEU A 182 -17.42 -19.61 14.97
N ASP A 183 -16.39 -19.03 15.60
CA ASP A 183 -16.45 -18.56 16.98
C ASP A 183 -17.50 -17.43 17.14
N THR A 184 -17.51 -16.46 16.22
CA THR A 184 -18.50 -15.37 16.24
C THR A 184 -19.92 -15.91 16.01
N LEU A 185 -20.08 -16.85 15.08
CA LEU A 185 -21.36 -17.51 14.80
C LEU A 185 -21.89 -18.26 16.04
N ALA A 186 -21.04 -19.00 16.74
CA ALA A 186 -21.41 -19.72 17.94
C ALA A 186 -21.89 -18.80 19.08
N ARG A 187 -21.33 -17.60 19.16
CA ARG A 187 -21.73 -16.60 20.17
C ARG A 187 -22.92 -15.74 19.76
N ASP A 188 -23.15 -15.56 18.47
CA ASP A 188 -24.17 -14.68 17.86
C ASP A 188 -24.44 -13.39 18.68
N PRO A 189 -23.44 -12.54 18.93
CA PRO A 189 -23.48 -11.49 19.95
C PRO A 189 -24.55 -10.42 19.72
N VAL A 190 -25.09 -10.35 18.51
CA VAL A 190 -26.13 -9.38 18.10
C VAL A 190 -27.37 -10.03 17.51
N GLY A 191 -27.51 -11.35 17.62
CA GLY A 191 -28.71 -12.11 17.24
C GLY A 191 -29.04 -12.09 15.73
N ARG A 192 -28.02 -11.97 14.85
CA ARG A 192 -28.23 -11.86 13.39
C ARG A 192 -27.96 -13.13 12.60
N ALA A 193 -27.51 -14.22 13.25
CA ALA A 193 -27.18 -15.46 12.56
C ALA A 193 -28.37 -16.04 11.78
N ALA A 194 -29.57 -15.99 12.34
CA ALA A 194 -30.78 -16.50 11.68
C ALA A 194 -31.10 -15.77 10.37
N SER A 195 -30.82 -14.46 10.29
CA SER A 195 -31.07 -13.66 9.07
C SER A 195 -30.02 -13.86 7.97
N ALA A 196 -28.92 -14.55 8.25
CA ALA A 196 -27.82 -14.84 7.31
C ALA A 196 -27.59 -16.36 7.14
N ALA A 197 -28.63 -17.17 7.35
CA ALA A 197 -28.52 -18.63 7.38
C ALA A 197 -28.00 -19.22 6.05
N GLU A 198 -28.39 -18.67 4.92
CA GLU A 198 -27.96 -19.12 3.58
C GLU A 198 -26.47 -18.82 3.36
N GLU A 199 -26.00 -17.62 3.70
CA GLU A 199 -24.60 -17.21 3.59
C GLU A 199 -23.71 -18.02 4.55
N ILE A 200 -24.20 -18.27 5.76
CA ILE A 200 -23.52 -19.14 6.75
C ILE A 200 -23.35 -20.55 6.21
N ALA A 201 -24.41 -21.16 5.68
CA ALA A 201 -24.36 -22.48 5.07
C ALA A 201 -23.41 -22.51 3.86
N PHE A 202 -23.46 -21.49 3.01
CA PHE A 202 -22.59 -21.33 1.84
C PHE A 202 -21.11 -21.29 2.25
N LEU A 203 -20.76 -20.47 3.24
CA LEU A 203 -19.38 -20.34 3.73
C LEU A 203 -18.91 -21.61 4.41
N THR A 204 -19.73 -22.19 5.32
CA THR A 204 -19.38 -23.41 6.06
C THR A 204 -19.09 -24.57 5.12
N ALA A 205 -19.90 -24.77 4.07
CA ALA A 205 -19.70 -25.82 3.09
C ALA A 205 -18.41 -25.66 2.25
N ARG A 206 -17.77 -24.48 2.29
CA ARG A 206 -16.58 -24.15 1.49
C ARG A 206 -15.31 -23.93 2.30
N GLN A 207 -15.34 -24.18 3.60
CA GLN A 207 -14.22 -23.94 4.51
C GLN A 207 -12.93 -24.63 4.05
N GLU A 208 -12.99 -25.90 3.71
CA GLU A 208 -11.82 -26.67 3.24
C GLU A 208 -11.27 -26.08 1.94
N ARG A 209 -12.15 -25.85 0.96
CA ARG A 209 -11.76 -25.24 -0.33
C ARG A 209 -11.19 -23.84 -0.17
N GLY A 210 -11.77 -23.02 0.70
CA GLY A 210 -11.32 -21.65 0.98
C GLY A 210 -9.96 -21.60 1.69
N SER A 211 -9.59 -22.66 2.41
CA SER A 211 -8.32 -22.75 3.14
C SER A 211 -7.18 -23.36 2.33
N ARG A 212 -7.46 -23.93 1.16
CA ARG A 212 -6.50 -24.72 0.37
C ARG A 212 -5.20 -23.99 0.04
N ILE A 213 -5.26 -22.73 -0.35
CA ILE A 213 -4.04 -21.95 -0.69
C ILE A 213 -3.14 -21.80 0.53
N VAL A 214 -3.70 -21.54 1.71
CA VAL A 214 -2.93 -21.42 2.96
C VAL A 214 -2.30 -22.78 3.32
N ASP A 215 -3.03 -23.88 3.13
CA ASP A 215 -2.54 -25.23 3.39
C ASP A 215 -1.44 -25.64 2.39
N ASP A 216 -1.62 -25.31 1.12
CA ASP A 216 -0.65 -25.62 0.06
C ASP A 216 0.65 -24.82 0.24
N LEU A 217 0.55 -23.55 0.67
CA LEU A 217 1.72 -22.74 1.03
C LEU A 217 2.45 -23.31 2.24
N ALA A 218 1.73 -23.63 3.31
CA ALA A 218 2.31 -24.21 4.53
C ALA A 218 2.97 -25.57 4.30
N ALA A 219 2.45 -26.36 3.34
CA ALA A 219 3.00 -27.66 2.93
C ALA A 219 4.13 -27.53 1.88
N GLY A 220 4.54 -26.33 1.48
CA GLY A 220 5.57 -26.12 0.45
C GLY A 220 5.15 -26.51 -0.98
N ARG A 221 3.84 -26.73 -1.23
CA ARG A 221 3.31 -27.01 -2.57
C ARG A 221 3.16 -25.77 -3.44
N LEU A 222 3.08 -24.59 -2.82
CA LEU A 222 3.10 -23.30 -3.49
C LEU A 222 4.35 -22.53 -3.04
N PRO A 223 5.02 -21.83 -3.97
CA PRO A 223 6.13 -20.96 -3.62
C PRO A 223 5.60 -19.69 -2.91
N LEU A 224 6.37 -19.17 -1.95
CA LEU A 224 6.12 -17.84 -1.42
C LEU A 224 6.37 -16.80 -2.52
N ARG A 225 5.43 -15.86 -2.69
CA ARG A 225 5.51 -14.80 -3.70
C ARG A 225 5.06 -13.47 -3.10
N VAL A 226 5.58 -12.39 -3.65
CA VAL A 226 5.06 -11.05 -3.34
C VAL A 226 3.66 -10.90 -3.92
N THR A 227 2.73 -10.43 -3.11
CA THR A 227 1.36 -10.14 -3.52
C THR A 227 0.98 -8.72 -3.10
N HIS A 228 0.18 -8.04 -3.92
CA HIS A 228 -0.29 -6.68 -3.63
C HIS A 228 -1.30 -6.63 -2.48
N ASN A 229 -2.04 -7.72 -2.27
CA ASN A 229 -3.05 -7.93 -1.21
C ASN A 229 -4.30 -7.03 -1.25
N ASP A 230 -4.39 -6.06 -2.15
CA ASP A 230 -5.59 -5.23 -2.36
C ASP A 230 -5.75 -4.90 -3.86
N THR A 231 -6.03 -5.94 -4.66
CA THR A 231 -6.10 -5.90 -6.12
C THR A 231 -7.44 -5.34 -6.60
N LYS A 232 -7.72 -4.09 -6.28
CA LYS A 232 -8.91 -3.37 -6.74
C LYS A 232 -8.57 -2.30 -7.78
N LEU A 233 -9.57 -1.93 -8.59
CA LEU A 233 -9.44 -0.93 -9.66
C LEU A 233 -8.87 0.40 -9.17
N SER A 234 -9.32 0.89 -8.02
CA SER A 234 -8.88 2.18 -7.46
C SER A 234 -7.42 2.19 -6.97
N ASN A 235 -6.73 1.05 -6.98
CA ASN A 235 -5.31 0.97 -6.61
C ASN A 235 -4.40 0.92 -7.85
N ILE A 236 -4.95 1.18 -9.04
CA ILE A 236 -4.18 1.27 -10.29
C ILE A 236 -4.28 2.68 -10.83
N LEU A 237 -3.15 3.20 -11.27
CA LEU A 237 -3.03 4.42 -12.04
C LEU A 237 -2.96 4.04 -13.53
N LEU A 238 -4.00 4.39 -14.29
CA LEU A 238 -4.16 4.11 -15.72
C LEU A 238 -3.73 5.30 -16.57
#